data_d063d8a8289a91d0db18e1592727b204
#
_entry.id   d063d8a8289a91d0db18e1592727b204
#
_cell.length_a   1.000
_cell.length_b   1.000
_cell.length_c   1.000
_cell.angle_alpha   90.00
_cell.angle_beta   90.00
_cell.angle_gamma   90.00
#
_symmetry.space_group_name_H-M   'P 1'
#
loop_
_entity.id
_entity.type
_entity.pdbx_description
1 polymer ?
#
loop_
_entity_poly.entity_id
_entity_poly.type
_entity_poly.pdbx_seq_one_letter_code
_entity_poly.pdbx_strand_id
1 'polypeptide(L)'
;MNERFVPVPGSERSVAPRVRPAGVLDGSMAVEATVVLRRRAEVPLALITGPETIPQAELARRYGADPADAELVREVLGRLGVRVTAVDLASRRVTVTGTADELAAAFRTRLVRAASPDPTGGELVAHRHREGPLEVPAELAGVVVAVLGLDDRPQARPHLRRARAKAHRISYKPSQLAEVYHFPPGTDGSGQTLAIIELGGGFAESELDTYFASLGLPAAPRVTAVDIGSARNVPGRAPDGADGEVLLDIEVAGALAPGAEQKVYFAHNTDQGFADALSTAVHDTPTPAALSISWGAAEPFWTDQARAVIDEAFADAAALGVTVCAAAGDNGSGDGVGDGLPHTDFPASSPHALACGGTRLDADPATGHVRHERVWGGSAAGGATGGGVSEAFDLPAWQTTAGVPHNGSPPGRGVPDVSGVADPATGYQVLVDGHRSVIGGTSAVAPLWAALTCRLAQSLGRPLGMLHPQLYAGARPGRTARGFREIIDGTNGEFSAAPGWNPCTGLGVPDGTELLASLREMAPH
;
A
#
# COMPACT_ATOMS: atom_id res chain seq x y z
N MET A 1 -16.41 -24.63 -33.96
CA MET A 1 -16.67 -23.17 -34.13
C MET A 1 -15.41 -22.46 -33.68
N ASN A 2 -14.85 -21.55 -34.51
CA ASN A 2 -13.72 -20.73 -34.03
C ASN A 2 -14.27 -19.78 -32.94
N GLU A 3 -13.95 -20.07 -31.71
CA GLU A 3 -14.29 -19.22 -30.58
C GLU A 3 -13.61 -17.84 -30.78
N ARG A 4 -14.41 -16.77 -30.80
CA ARG A 4 -13.89 -15.40 -30.93
C ARG A 4 -13.37 -14.95 -29.56
N PHE A 5 -12.19 -14.36 -29.55
CA PHE A 5 -11.58 -13.78 -28.36
C PHE A 5 -11.50 -12.27 -28.48
N VAL A 6 -11.45 -11.60 -27.33
CA VAL A 6 -11.31 -10.14 -27.22
C VAL A 6 -10.27 -9.81 -26.14
N PRO A 7 -9.50 -8.71 -26.31
CA PRO A 7 -8.51 -8.34 -25.30
C PRO A 7 -9.18 -7.92 -23.98
N VAL A 8 -8.53 -8.24 -22.87
CA VAL A 8 -8.86 -7.70 -21.55
C VAL A 8 -8.21 -6.32 -21.45
N PRO A 9 -8.98 -5.24 -21.25
CA PRO A 9 -8.44 -3.89 -21.18
C PRO A 9 -7.38 -3.74 -20.10
N GLY A 10 -6.30 -3.01 -20.36
CA GLY A 10 -5.23 -2.74 -19.40
C GLY A 10 -4.37 -3.95 -19.02
N SER A 11 -4.56 -5.10 -19.68
CA SER A 11 -3.78 -6.32 -19.41
C SER A 11 -2.41 -6.33 -20.09
N GLU A 12 -2.09 -5.35 -20.93
CA GLU A 12 -0.79 -5.23 -21.59
C GLU A 12 0.33 -5.25 -20.54
N ARG A 13 1.29 -6.14 -20.70
CA ARG A 13 2.41 -6.27 -19.78
C ARG A 13 3.72 -6.08 -20.52
N SER A 14 4.50 -5.11 -20.06
CA SER A 14 5.83 -4.82 -20.60
C SER A 14 6.85 -5.88 -20.20
N VAL A 15 7.91 -5.97 -20.99
CA VAL A 15 9.08 -6.79 -20.67
C VAL A 15 9.64 -6.37 -19.31
N ALA A 16 9.93 -7.32 -18.43
CA ALA A 16 10.57 -7.02 -17.16
C ALA A 16 11.98 -6.46 -17.39
N PRO A 17 12.43 -5.44 -16.63
CA PRO A 17 13.79 -4.95 -16.73
C PRO A 17 14.80 -6.08 -16.50
N ARG A 18 15.83 -6.16 -17.34
CA ARG A 18 16.94 -7.14 -17.24
C ARG A 18 16.47 -8.59 -17.19
N VAL A 19 15.29 -8.91 -17.72
CA VAL A 19 14.78 -10.29 -17.83
C VAL A 19 15.72 -11.15 -18.65
N ARG A 20 15.89 -12.41 -18.22
CA ARG A 20 16.71 -13.42 -18.92
C ARG A 20 15.94 -14.74 -19.02
N PRO A 21 16.11 -15.52 -20.08
CA PRO A 21 15.58 -16.88 -20.12
C PRO A 21 16.13 -17.73 -18.96
N ALA A 22 15.27 -18.50 -18.31
CA ALA A 22 15.64 -19.35 -17.16
C ALA A 22 15.28 -20.84 -17.38
N GLY A 23 15.31 -21.31 -18.63
CA GLY A 23 14.99 -22.68 -19.01
C GLY A 23 13.61 -22.83 -19.66
N VAL A 24 13.10 -24.04 -19.65
CA VAL A 24 11.78 -24.38 -20.20
C VAL A 24 10.77 -24.35 -19.07
N LEU A 25 9.62 -23.72 -19.30
CA LEU A 25 8.48 -23.80 -18.39
C LEU A 25 7.85 -25.20 -18.53
N ASP A 26 7.57 -25.84 -17.41
CA ASP A 26 6.77 -27.05 -17.39
C ASP A 26 5.29 -26.69 -17.62
N GLY A 27 4.80 -26.94 -18.85
CA GLY A 27 3.42 -26.63 -19.22
C GLY A 27 2.36 -27.37 -18.41
N SER A 28 2.74 -28.51 -17.79
CA SER A 28 1.84 -29.30 -16.94
C SER A 28 1.76 -28.84 -15.49
N MET A 29 2.60 -27.89 -15.08
CA MET A 29 2.57 -27.36 -13.73
C MET A 29 1.21 -26.73 -13.40
N ALA A 30 0.71 -26.98 -12.19
CA ALA A 30 -0.51 -26.34 -11.70
C ALA A 30 -0.27 -24.86 -11.46
N VAL A 31 -1.17 -24.04 -11.96
CA VAL A 31 -1.17 -22.57 -11.80
C VAL A 31 -2.53 -22.13 -11.27
N GLU A 32 -2.51 -21.23 -10.32
CA GLU A 32 -3.69 -20.51 -9.83
C GLU A 32 -3.65 -19.07 -10.35
N ALA A 33 -4.81 -18.55 -10.73
CA ALA A 33 -4.98 -17.17 -11.15
C ALA A 33 -6.27 -16.59 -10.57
N THR A 34 -6.33 -15.26 -10.44
CA THR A 34 -7.52 -14.54 -10.02
C THR A 34 -8.13 -13.81 -11.22
N VAL A 35 -9.38 -14.17 -11.54
CA VAL A 35 -10.22 -13.46 -12.51
C VAL A 35 -11.09 -12.49 -11.74
N VAL A 36 -11.03 -11.20 -12.10
CA VAL A 36 -11.81 -10.15 -11.47
C VAL A 36 -13.02 -9.82 -12.34
N LEU A 37 -14.20 -9.81 -11.72
CA LEU A 37 -15.47 -9.51 -12.39
C LEU A 37 -15.79 -8.02 -12.29
N ARG A 38 -16.57 -7.54 -13.26
CA ARG A 38 -17.16 -6.19 -13.20
C ARG A 38 -18.02 -6.02 -11.95
N ARG A 39 -18.15 -4.78 -11.50
CA ARG A 39 -19.11 -4.41 -10.48
C ARG A 39 -20.54 -4.49 -11.04
N ARG A 40 -21.51 -4.79 -10.19
CA ARG A 40 -22.93 -4.67 -10.51
C ARG A 40 -23.35 -3.22 -10.71
N ALA A 41 -22.74 -2.31 -9.96
CA ALA A 41 -22.88 -0.87 -10.08
C ALA A 41 -21.64 -0.17 -9.53
N GLU A 42 -21.30 0.99 -10.06
CA GLU A 42 -20.20 1.82 -9.54
C GLU A 42 -20.48 2.30 -8.12
N VAL A 43 -19.44 2.33 -7.28
CA VAL A 43 -19.53 2.93 -5.94
C VAL A 43 -19.63 4.44 -6.11
N PRO A 44 -20.69 5.10 -5.59
CA PRO A 44 -20.84 6.54 -5.75
C PRO A 44 -19.68 7.32 -5.13
N LEU A 45 -19.17 8.32 -5.83
CA LEU A 45 -18.08 9.18 -5.32
C LEU A 45 -18.40 9.78 -3.95
N ALA A 46 -19.66 10.15 -3.71
CA ALA A 46 -20.10 10.68 -2.40
C ALA A 46 -19.95 9.66 -1.26
N LEU A 47 -20.03 8.36 -1.55
CA LEU A 47 -19.79 7.30 -0.56
C LEU A 47 -18.28 7.08 -0.34
N ILE A 48 -17.46 7.25 -1.36
CA ILE A 48 -15.99 7.13 -1.26
C ILE A 48 -15.42 8.33 -0.49
N THR A 49 -15.84 9.55 -0.82
CA THR A 49 -15.25 10.80 -0.31
C THR A 49 -16.01 11.41 0.88
N GLY A 50 -17.19 10.89 1.16
CA GLY A 50 -18.06 11.40 2.24
C GLY A 50 -17.77 10.76 3.60
N PRO A 51 -18.40 11.28 4.65
CA PRO A 51 -18.27 10.73 6.00
C PRO A 51 -19.14 9.49 6.25
N GLU A 52 -20.06 9.19 5.35
CA GLU A 52 -20.96 8.04 5.46
C GLU A 52 -20.25 6.75 5.04
N THR A 53 -20.47 5.69 5.78
CA THR A 53 -19.95 4.35 5.48
C THR A 53 -21.11 3.36 5.42
N ILE A 54 -20.90 2.25 4.74
CA ILE A 54 -21.91 1.18 4.63
C ILE A 54 -21.36 -0.14 5.17
N PRO A 55 -22.22 -1.03 5.69
CA PRO A 55 -21.81 -2.37 6.10
C PRO A 55 -21.34 -3.21 4.91
N GLN A 56 -20.42 -4.16 5.17
CA GLN A 56 -19.88 -5.09 4.15
C GLN A 56 -21.00 -5.82 3.36
N ALA A 57 -22.05 -6.29 4.05
CA ALA A 57 -23.18 -6.94 3.39
C ALA A 57 -23.91 -6.02 2.41
N GLU A 58 -23.97 -4.72 2.68
CA GLU A 58 -24.57 -3.74 1.78
C GLU A 58 -23.66 -3.44 0.60
N LEU A 59 -22.34 -3.29 0.83
CA LEU A 59 -21.35 -3.12 -0.23
C LEU A 59 -21.44 -4.31 -1.21
N ALA A 60 -21.38 -5.54 -0.70
CA ALA A 60 -21.48 -6.76 -1.50
C ALA A 60 -22.77 -6.83 -2.32
N ARG A 61 -23.92 -6.51 -1.69
CA ARG A 61 -25.23 -6.57 -2.34
C ARG A 61 -25.37 -5.53 -3.45
N ARG A 62 -24.85 -4.30 -3.28
CA ARG A 62 -25.05 -3.19 -4.21
C ARG A 62 -23.95 -3.11 -5.26
N TYR A 63 -22.71 -3.37 -4.88
CA TYR A 63 -21.50 -3.06 -5.68
C TYR A 63 -20.61 -4.29 -5.93
N GLY A 64 -20.90 -5.44 -5.35
CA GLY A 64 -20.22 -6.70 -5.65
C GLY A 64 -20.49 -7.22 -7.07
N ALA A 65 -20.00 -8.39 -7.40
CA ALA A 65 -20.24 -9.04 -8.68
C ALA A 65 -21.66 -9.63 -8.77
N ASP A 66 -22.18 -9.77 -9.99
CA ASP A 66 -23.42 -10.51 -10.22
C ASP A 66 -23.13 -12.02 -10.16
N PRO A 67 -23.92 -12.82 -9.41
CA PRO A 67 -23.80 -14.28 -9.43
C PRO A 67 -23.87 -14.89 -10.83
N ALA A 68 -24.67 -14.30 -11.73
CA ALA A 68 -24.78 -14.76 -13.11
C ALA A 68 -23.47 -14.58 -13.91
N ASP A 69 -22.74 -13.49 -13.66
CA ASP A 69 -21.42 -13.26 -14.26
C ASP A 69 -20.40 -14.31 -13.77
N ALA A 70 -20.43 -14.70 -12.49
CA ALA A 70 -19.55 -15.74 -11.96
C ALA A 70 -19.89 -17.13 -12.54
N GLU A 71 -21.15 -17.43 -12.72
CA GLU A 71 -21.58 -18.69 -13.34
C GLU A 71 -21.20 -18.74 -14.83
N LEU A 72 -21.35 -17.64 -15.55
CA LEU A 72 -20.90 -17.52 -16.93
C LEU A 72 -19.39 -17.78 -17.06
N VAL A 73 -18.57 -17.18 -16.16
CA VAL A 73 -17.12 -17.44 -16.12
C VAL A 73 -16.83 -18.92 -15.87
N ARG A 74 -17.55 -19.56 -14.93
CA ARG A 74 -17.41 -20.99 -14.62
C ARG A 74 -17.69 -21.87 -15.85
N GLU A 75 -18.77 -21.59 -16.55
CA GLU A 75 -19.17 -22.33 -17.74
C GLU A 75 -18.17 -22.16 -18.88
N VAL A 76 -17.84 -20.91 -19.21
CA VAL A 76 -16.98 -20.59 -20.35
C VAL A 76 -15.55 -21.09 -20.14
N LEU A 77 -14.93 -20.79 -18.98
CA LEU A 77 -13.58 -21.26 -18.68
C LEU A 77 -13.53 -22.78 -18.48
N GLY A 78 -14.59 -23.39 -17.95
CA GLY A 78 -14.71 -24.86 -17.85
C GLY A 78 -14.64 -25.57 -19.18
N ARG A 79 -15.21 -25.01 -20.25
CA ARG A 79 -15.08 -25.55 -21.63
C ARG A 79 -13.64 -25.49 -22.14
N LEU A 80 -12.80 -24.61 -21.60
CA LEU A 80 -11.39 -24.47 -21.95
C LEU A 80 -10.45 -25.25 -21.03
N GLY A 81 -10.98 -26.09 -20.13
CA GLY A 81 -10.19 -26.93 -19.21
C GLY A 81 -9.80 -26.21 -17.91
N VAL A 82 -10.15 -24.93 -17.73
CA VAL A 82 -9.84 -24.15 -16.54
C VAL A 82 -10.95 -24.30 -15.50
N ARG A 83 -10.57 -24.65 -14.27
CA ARG A 83 -11.52 -24.93 -13.18
C ARG A 83 -11.63 -23.73 -12.24
N VAL A 84 -12.86 -23.31 -11.94
CA VAL A 84 -13.16 -22.35 -10.86
C VAL A 84 -13.11 -23.07 -9.51
N THR A 85 -12.26 -22.62 -8.60
CA THR A 85 -12.05 -23.21 -7.26
C THR A 85 -12.70 -22.42 -6.14
N ALA A 86 -12.82 -21.09 -6.30
CA ALA A 86 -13.51 -20.22 -5.35
C ALA A 86 -14.20 -19.04 -6.07
N VAL A 87 -15.25 -18.51 -5.45
CA VAL A 87 -15.95 -17.32 -5.90
C VAL A 87 -16.23 -16.44 -4.67
N ASP A 88 -15.75 -15.22 -4.70
CA ASP A 88 -16.08 -14.18 -3.75
C ASP A 88 -16.77 -13.03 -4.47
N LEU A 89 -18.08 -12.96 -4.34
CA LEU A 89 -18.89 -11.94 -5.01
C LEU A 89 -18.72 -10.56 -4.39
N ALA A 90 -18.37 -10.48 -3.10
CA ALA A 90 -18.19 -9.20 -2.42
C ALA A 90 -16.98 -8.47 -2.97
N SER A 91 -15.86 -9.16 -3.06
CA SER A 91 -14.60 -8.65 -3.63
C SER A 91 -14.48 -8.86 -5.14
N ARG A 92 -15.49 -9.46 -5.79
CA ARG A 92 -15.60 -9.69 -7.24
C ARG A 92 -14.52 -10.63 -7.80
N ARG A 93 -13.92 -11.47 -6.96
CA ARG A 93 -12.84 -12.38 -7.31
C ARG A 93 -13.34 -13.79 -7.59
N VAL A 94 -12.83 -14.37 -8.65
CA VAL A 94 -13.02 -15.77 -9.02
C VAL A 94 -11.65 -16.43 -9.13
N THR A 95 -11.34 -17.33 -8.21
CA THR A 95 -10.10 -18.09 -8.24
C THR A 95 -10.24 -19.23 -9.25
N VAL A 96 -9.29 -19.31 -10.15
CA VAL A 96 -9.25 -20.34 -11.21
C VAL A 96 -7.95 -21.11 -11.15
N THR A 97 -8.01 -22.41 -11.50
CA THR A 97 -6.84 -23.28 -11.57
C THR A 97 -6.84 -24.09 -12.86
N GLY A 98 -5.65 -24.34 -13.37
CA GLY A 98 -5.38 -25.17 -14.52
C GLY A 98 -3.88 -25.45 -14.63
N THR A 99 -3.47 -26.17 -15.65
CA THR A 99 -2.06 -26.25 -16.01
C THR A 99 -1.60 -24.93 -16.65
N ALA A 100 -0.29 -24.68 -16.67
CA ALA A 100 0.25 -23.49 -17.34
C ALA A 100 -0.17 -23.45 -18.83
N ASP A 101 -0.20 -24.58 -19.52
CA ASP A 101 -0.64 -24.66 -20.91
C ASP A 101 -2.14 -24.39 -21.09
N GLU A 102 -2.99 -24.90 -20.19
CA GLU A 102 -4.44 -24.65 -20.23
C GLU A 102 -4.75 -23.17 -20.01
N LEU A 103 -4.12 -22.54 -19.01
CA LEU A 103 -4.31 -21.12 -18.74
C LEU A 103 -3.73 -20.24 -19.86
N ALA A 104 -2.56 -20.59 -20.40
CA ALA A 104 -1.99 -19.88 -21.55
C ALA A 104 -2.92 -19.93 -22.77
N ALA A 105 -3.55 -21.10 -23.02
CA ALA A 105 -4.52 -21.26 -24.12
C ALA A 105 -5.83 -20.50 -23.84
N ALA A 106 -6.36 -20.60 -22.61
CA ALA A 106 -7.63 -19.95 -22.21
C ALA A 106 -7.57 -18.43 -22.28
N PHE A 107 -6.41 -17.83 -21.96
CA PHE A 107 -6.20 -16.38 -21.97
C PHE A 107 -5.34 -15.89 -23.14
N ARG A 108 -5.11 -16.74 -24.13
CA ARG A 108 -4.35 -16.46 -25.37
C ARG A 108 -3.03 -15.72 -25.13
N THR A 109 -2.29 -16.18 -24.16
CA THR A 109 -0.97 -15.64 -23.83
C THR A 109 0.12 -16.70 -23.95
N ARG A 110 1.36 -16.26 -23.95
CA ARG A 110 2.51 -17.15 -23.89
C ARG A 110 3.16 -17.05 -22.51
N LEU A 111 3.26 -18.19 -21.83
CA LEU A 111 3.99 -18.30 -20.58
C LEU A 111 5.36 -18.91 -20.83
N VAL A 112 6.39 -18.31 -20.27
CA VAL A 112 7.77 -18.81 -20.35
C VAL A 112 8.44 -18.79 -18.98
N ARG A 113 9.48 -19.59 -18.80
CA ARG A 113 10.33 -19.50 -17.61
C ARG A 113 11.41 -18.44 -17.83
N ALA A 114 11.40 -17.42 -17.02
CA ALA A 114 12.37 -16.34 -17.04
C ALA A 114 12.95 -16.09 -15.64
N ALA A 115 13.99 -15.27 -15.56
CA ALA A 115 14.50 -14.72 -14.31
C ALA A 115 14.70 -13.22 -14.47
N SER A 116 14.34 -12.46 -13.45
CA SER A 116 14.59 -11.03 -13.33
C SER A 116 15.16 -10.70 -11.96
N PRO A 117 15.83 -9.55 -11.79
CA PRO A 117 16.30 -9.13 -10.49
C PRO A 117 15.16 -9.05 -9.47
N ASP A 118 15.37 -9.64 -8.28
CA ASP A 118 14.49 -9.43 -7.15
C ASP A 118 14.54 -7.94 -6.75
N PRO A 119 13.40 -7.25 -6.68
CA PRO A 119 13.38 -5.85 -6.29
C PRO A 119 13.88 -5.62 -4.85
N THR A 120 13.94 -6.65 -4.01
CA THR A 120 14.41 -6.56 -2.62
C THR A 120 15.91 -6.74 -2.45
N GLY A 121 16.54 -7.63 -3.22
CA GLY A 121 17.96 -7.99 -3.04
C GLY A 121 18.82 -7.97 -4.29
N GLY A 122 18.22 -7.75 -5.47
CA GLY A 122 18.97 -7.74 -6.75
C GLY A 122 19.45 -9.11 -7.23
N GLU A 123 19.21 -10.20 -6.51
CA GLU A 123 19.41 -11.57 -6.97
C GLU A 123 18.42 -11.90 -8.09
N LEU A 124 18.81 -12.84 -8.97
CA LEU A 124 17.91 -13.28 -10.03
C LEU A 124 16.91 -14.30 -9.49
N VAL A 125 15.63 -13.96 -9.55
CA VAL A 125 14.52 -14.84 -9.18
C VAL A 125 13.87 -15.40 -10.43
N ALA A 126 13.77 -16.73 -10.50
CA ALA A 126 13.08 -17.42 -11.58
C ALA A 126 11.56 -17.36 -11.38
N HIS A 127 10.85 -17.03 -12.45
CA HIS A 127 9.39 -16.85 -12.41
C HIS A 127 8.73 -17.28 -13.73
N ARG A 128 7.41 -17.46 -13.71
CA ARG A 128 6.60 -17.45 -14.93
C ARG A 128 6.53 -16.01 -15.45
N HIS A 129 6.75 -15.88 -16.73
CA HIS A 129 6.81 -14.59 -17.39
C HIS A 129 5.87 -14.55 -18.58
N ARG A 130 5.16 -13.45 -18.72
CA ARG A 130 4.40 -13.10 -19.92
C ARG A 130 4.67 -11.68 -20.36
N GLU A 131 4.39 -11.44 -21.63
CA GLU A 131 4.42 -10.12 -22.28
C GLU A 131 3.14 -9.95 -23.12
N GLY A 132 2.80 -8.72 -23.43
CA GLY A 132 1.64 -8.40 -24.23
C GLY A 132 0.30 -8.52 -23.51
N PRO A 133 -0.81 -8.43 -24.24
CA PRO A 133 -2.15 -8.48 -23.72
C PRO A 133 -2.60 -9.88 -23.31
N LEU A 134 -3.69 -9.93 -22.54
CA LEU A 134 -4.52 -11.11 -22.33
C LEU A 134 -5.80 -10.98 -23.12
N GLU A 135 -6.33 -12.11 -23.59
CA GLU A 135 -7.62 -12.19 -24.25
C GLU A 135 -8.55 -13.15 -23.52
N VAL A 136 -9.84 -12.90 -23.59
CA VAL A 136 -10.90 -13.79 -23.09
C VAL A 136 -11.87 -14.13 -24.20
N PRO A 137 -12.60 -15.27 -24.14
CA PRO A 137 -13.73 -15.53 -25.03
C PRO A 137 -14.69 -14.37 -25.07
N ALA A 138 -15.21 -14.04 -26.26
CA ALA A 138 -16.10 -12.88 -26.45
C ALA A 138 -17.36 -12.90 -25.57
N GLU A 139 -17.77 -14.08 -25.10
CA GLU A 139 -18.86 -14.26 -24.15
C GLU A 139 -18.55 -13.59 -22.79
N LEU A 140 -17.27 -13.47 -22.42
CA LEU A 140 -16.80 -12.84 -21.19
C LEU A 140 -16.43 -11.38 -21.36
N ALA A 141 -16.61 -10.81 -22.56
CA ALA A 141 -16.32 -9.41 -22.83
C ALA A 141 -17.10 -8.47 -21.88
N GLY A 142 -16.41 -7.60 -21.17
CA GLY A 142 -17.01 -6.68 -20.19
C GLY A 142 -17.56 -7.33 -18.92
N VAL A 143 -17.47 -8.67 -18.79
CA VAL A 143 -17.72 -9.40 -17.55
C VAL A 143 -16.41 -9.55 -16.78
N VAL A 144 -15.36 -10.01 -17.45
CA VAL A 144 -13.99 -10.09 -16.90
C VAL A 144 -13.30 -8.75 -17.13
N VAL A 145 -12.86 -8.11 -16.05
CA VAL A 145 -12.17 -6.82 -16.08
C VAL A 145 -10.66 -6.95 -15.84
N ALA A 146 -10.23 -8.04 -15.19
CA ALA A 146 -8.81 -8.34 -15.01
C ALA A 146 -8.55 -9.84 -14.87
N VAL A 147 -7.33 -10.27 -15.20
CA VAL A 147 -6.79 -11.60 -14.92
C VAL A 147 -5.37 -11.42 -14.36
N LEU A 148 -5.17 -11.80 -13.10
CA LEU A 148 -3.92 -11.67 -12.36
C LEU A 148 -3.33 -13.03 -12.03
N GLY A 149 -2.00 -13.12 -11.82
CA GLY A 149 -1.31 -14.33 -11.39
C GLY A 149 -0.79 -15.24 -12.51
N LEU A 150 -0.99 -14.88 -13.78
CA LEU A 150 -0.37 -15.64 -14.88
C LEU A 150 1.14 -15.37 -14.99
N ASP A 151 1.58 -14.20 -14.59
CA ASP A 151 2.98 -13.81 -14.40
C ASP A 151 3.23 -13.71 -12.90
N ASP A 152 4.21 -14.44 -12.37
CA ASP A 152 4.52 -14.47 -10.94
C ASP A 152 5.87 -13.82 -10.61
N ARG A 153 6.30 -12.86 -11.45
CA ARG A 153 7.48 -12.02 -11.12
C ARG A 153 7.25 -11.25 -9.84
N PRO A 154 8.30 -11.06 -9.01
CA PRO A 154 8.21 -10.17 -7.87
C PRO A 154 7.76 -8.78 -8.31
N GLN A 155 6.65 -8.29 -7.72
CA GLN A 155 5.97 -7.09 -8.18
C GLN A 155 6.40 -5.84 -7.43
N ALA A 156 6.60 -5.95 -6.12
CA ALA A 156 6.86 -4.82 -5.23
C ALA A 156 8.15 -5.03 -4.43
N ARG A 157 8.65 -3.96 -3.85
CA ARG A 157 9.76 -3.95 -2.90
C ARG A 157 9.31 -3.30 -1.60
N PRO A 158 9.89 -3.68 -0.46
CA PRO A 158 9.67 -2.96 0.79
C PRO A 158 10.37 -1.60 0.74
N HIS A 159 9.76 -0.60 1.35
CA HIS A 159 10.28 0.76 1.43
C HIS A 159 10.98 0.99 2.77
N LEU A 160 11.90 0.11 3.11
CA LEU A 160 12.73 0.23 4.31
C LEU A 160 14.19 0.57 4.00
N ARG A 161 14.83 1.27 4.93
CA ARG A 161 16.26 1.58 4.87
C ARG A 161 16.89 1.42 6.24
N ARG A 162 18.00 0.67 6.32
CA ARG A 162 18.80 0.58 7.53
C ARG A 162 19.81 1.71 7.65
N ALA A 163 19.98 2.22 8.85
CA ALA A 163 21.03 3.17 9.15
C ALA A 163 22.40 2.50 9.01
N ARG A 164 23.34 3.14 8.30
CA ARG A 164 24.73 2.73 8.32
C ARG A 164 25.30 2.98 9.73
N ALA A 165 26.06 2.04 10.28
CA ALA A 165 26.53 2.01 11.68
C ALA A 165 27.22 3.30 12.21
N LYS A 166 27.61 4.22 11.35
CA LYS A 166 28.23 5.51 11.71
C LYS A 166 27.37 6.74 11.42
N ALA A 167 26.14 6.56 10.90
CA ALA A 167 25.33 7.65 10.38
C ALA A 167 24.29 8.19 11.37
N HIS A 168 23.84 7.38 12.33
CA HIS A 168 22.80 7.81 13.27
C HIS A 168 23.37 8.49 14.50
N ARG A 169 22.96 9.73 14.75
CA ARG A 169 23.26 10.47 15.98
C ARG A 169 22.06 10.52 16.92
N ILE A 170 20.85 10.43 16.37
CA ILE A 170 19.58 10.46 17.04
C ILE A 170 18.74 9.33 16.46
N SER A 171 18.01 8.63 17.31
CA SER A 171 17.02 7.63 16.89
C SER A 171 15.89 7.61 17.92
N TYR A 172 14.71 7.23 17.50
CA TYR A 172 13.50 7.31 18.30
C TYR A 172 12.91 5.93 18.56
N LYS A 173 12.45 5.69 19.78
CA LYS A 173 11.42 4.67 19.99
C LYS A 173 10.14 5.18 19.31
N PRO A 174 9.36 4.33 18.62
CA PRO A 174 8.14 4.81 17.98
C PRO A 174 7.20 5.55 18.93
N SER A 175 7.09 5.11 20.20
CA SER A 175 6.29 5.78 21.23
C SER A 175 6.69 7.24 21.49
N GLN A 176 7.96 7.63 21.30
CA GLN A 176 8.42 9.01 21.45
C GLN A 176 7.91 9.90 20.31
N LEU A 177 7.62 9.33 19.15
CA LEU A 177 7.06 10.06 18.01
C LEU A 177 5.59 10.45 18.23
N ALA A 178 4.88 9.73 19.10
CA ALA A 178 3.54 10.15 19.52
C ALA A 178 3.56 11.51 20.21
N GLU A 179 4.60 11.81 20.99
CA GLU A 179 4.80 13.14 21.61
C GLU A 179 5.20 14.19 20.57
N VAL A 180 6.15 13.84 19.66
CA VAL A 180 6.64 14.75 18.61
C VAL A 180 5.51 15.21 17.67
N TYR A 181 4.61 14.28 17.33
CA TYR A 181 3.50 14.51 16.40
C TYR A 181 2.17 14.75 17.10
N HIS A 182 2.18 15.02 18.42
CA HIS A 182 1.04 15.35 19.25
C HIS A 182 -0.15 14.40 19.05
N PHE A 183 0.09 13.09 19.10
CA PHE A 183 -0.99 12.10 19.00
C PHE A 183 -2.05 12.36 20.06
N PRO A 184 -3.35 12.18 19.77
CA PRO A 184 -4.43 12.54 20.68
C PRO A 184 -4.26 11.89 22.07
N PRO A 185 -4.17 12.68 23.14
CA PRO A 185 -3.98 12.16 24.50
C PRO A 185 -5.20 11.35 24.94
N GLY A 186 -4.97 10.33 25.80
CA GLY A 186 -6.04 9.48 26.33
C GLY A 186 -6.60 8.49 25.32
N THR A 187 -5.95 8.31 24.16
CA THR A 187 -6.27 7.30 23.15
C THR A 187 -5.08 6.37 22.96
N ASP A 188 -5.34 5.12 22.63
CA ASP A 188 -4.33 4.09 22.38
C ASP A 188 -4.69 3.15 21.21
N GLY A 189 -5.78 3.43 20.51
CA GLY A 189 -6.33 2.59 19.44
C GLY A 189 -7.28 1.50 19.93
N SER A 190 -7.63 1.45 21.21
CA SER A 190 -8.55 0.43 21.77
C SER A 190 -9.86 0.37 20.98
N GLY A 191 -10.31 -0.87 20.71
CA GLY A 191 -11.51 -1.14 19.93
C GLY A 191 -11.35 -0.99 18.42
N GLN A 192 -10.15 -0.69 17.93
CA GLN A 192 -9.83 -0.61 16.50
C GLN A 192 -9.04 -1.84 16.05
N THR A 193 -9.17 -2.18 14.77
CA THR A 193 -8.31 -3.15 14.08
C THR A 193 -7.46 -2.40 13.05
N LEU A 194 -6.18 -2.73 12.99
CA LEU A 194 -5.22 -2.22 12.01
C LEU A 194 -4.77 -3.39 11.14
N ALA A 195 -4.98 -3.29 9.83
CA ALA A 195 -4.50 -4.27 8.86
C ALA A 195 -3.11 -3.88 8.34
N ILE A 196 -2.21 -4.86 8.17
CA ILE A 196 -0.87 -4.69 7.62
C ILE A 196 -0.71 -5.68 6.47
N ILE A 197 -0.22 -5.23 5.33
CA ILE A 197 0.01 -6.07 4.14
C ILE A 197 1.49 -6.40 4.02
N GLU A 198 1.79 -7.71 3.96
CA GLU A 198 3.15 -8.21 3.85
C GLU A 198 3.30 -9.17 2.66
N LEU A 199 4.32 -8.94 1.85
CA LEU A 199 4.57 -9.73 0.62
C LEU A 199 5.75 -10.70 0.77
N GLY A 200 6.00 -11.13 2.00
CA GLY A 200 7.04 -12.07 2.39
C GLY A 200 7.49 -11.85 3.83
N GLY A 201 8.52 -12.57 4.26
CA GLY A 201 9.07 -12.47 5.62
C GLY A 201 8.14 -13.02 6.69
N GLY A 202 8.37 -12.57 7.94
CA GLY A 202 7.57 -13.00 9.05
C GLY A 202 8.02 -12.43 10.39
N PHE A 203 7.28 -12.80 11.44
CA PHE A 203 7.55 -12.43 12.83
C PHE A 203 7.37 -13.63 13.77
N ALA A 204 8.11 -13.62 14.87
CA ALA A 204 7.91 -14.53 16.00
C ALA A 204 7.25 -13.78 17.17
N GLU A 205 6.18 -14.33 17.75
CA GLU A 205 5.47 -13.70 18.88
C GLU A 205 6.42 -13.37 20.04
N SER A 206 7.35 -14.28 20.38
CA SER A 206 8.34 -14.06 21.46
C SER A 206 9.27 -12.86 21.21
N GLU A 207 9.51 -12.51 19.97
CA GLU A 207 10.30 -11.34 19.60
C GLU A 207 9.49 -10.07 19.81
N LEU A 208 8.24 -10.05 19.37
CA LEU A 208 7.31 -8.94 19.61
C LEU A 208 7.10 -8.71 21.12
N ASP A 209 6.90 -9.78 21.90
CA ASP A 209 6.80 -9.69 23.36
C ASP A 209 8.05 -9.05 23.98
N THR A 210 9.23 -9.44 23.51
CA THR A 210 10.51 -8.87 23.96
C THR A 210 10.62 -7.38 23.61
N TYR A 211 10.23 -7.01 22.38
CA TYR A 211 10.27 -5.63 21.94
C TYR A 211 9.30 -4.75 22.74
N PHE A 212 8.01 -5.12 22.78
CA PHE A 212 7.00 -4.31 23.44
C PHE A 212 7.20 -4.20 24.96
N ALA A 213 7.68 -5.27 25.61
CA ALA A 213 8.10 -5.21 27.01
C ALA A 213 9.22 -4.17 27.22
N SER A 214 10.16 -4.04 26.28
CA SER A 214 11.26 -3.07 26.35
C SER A 214 10.81 -1.60 26.22
N LEU A 215 9.60 -1.37 25.72
CA LEU A 215 9.01 -0.04 25.63
C LEU A 215 8.28 0.38 26.91
N GLY A 216 7.99 -0.57 27.82
CA GLY A 216 7.24 -0.33 29.06
C GLY A 216 5.75 -0.08 28.81
N LEU A 217 5.18 -0.65 27.76
CA LEU A 217 3.75 -0.57 27.49
C LEU A 217 2.92 -1.30 28.56
N PRO A 218 1.71 -0.82 28.90
CA PRO A 218 0.84 -1.47 29.90
C PRO A 218 0.46 -2.90 29.54
N ALA A 219 0.31 -3.19 28.24
CA ALA A 219 0.08 -4.50 27.65
C ALA A 219 0.75 -4.57 26.26
N ALA A 220 1.18 -5.77 25.86
CA ALA A 220 1.65 -5.98 24.49
C ALA A 220 0.45 -5.88 23.51
N PRO A 221 0.62 -5.24 22.35
CA PRO A 221 -0.36 -5.26 21.28
C PRO A 221 -0.69 -6.70 20.85
N ARG A 222 -1.95 -6.94 20.50
CA ARG A 222 -2.35 -8.22 19.92
C ARG A 222 -2.04 -8.22 18.44
N VAL A 223 -1.24 -9.19 17.99
CA VAL A 223 -0.84 -9.36 16.59
C VAL A 223 -1.28 -10.75 16.11
N THR A 224 -1.91 -10.82 14.95
CA THR A 224 -2.40 -12.07 14.35
C THR A 224 -1.97 -12.15 12.89
N ALA A 225 -1.35 -13.25 12.50
CA ALA A 225 -1.02 -13.53 11.11
C ALA A 225 -2.24 -14.07 10.36
N VAL A 226 -2.47 -13.60 9.14
CA VAL A 226 -3.49 -14.08 8.21
C VAL A 226 -2.82 -14.52 6.92
N ASP A 227 -3.02 -15.77 6.57
CA ASP A 227 -2.41 -16.40 5.39
C ASP A 227 -3.27 -16.21 4.14
N ILE A 228 -2.68 -15.74 3.04
CA ILE A 228 -3.35 -15.56 1.75
C ILE A 228 -2.83 -16.61 0.75
N GLY A 229 -3.74 -17.45 0.27
CA GLY A 229 -3.36 -18.56 -0.62
C GLY A 229 -2.39 -19.51 0.06
N SER A 230 -1.21 -19.69 -0.51
CA SER A 230 -0.14 -20.53 0.03
C SER A 230 0.94 -19.76 0.80
N ALA A 231 0.88 -18.42 0.83
CA ALA A 231 1.83 -17.63 1.60
C ALA A 231 1.59 -17.77 3.11
N ARG A 232 2.65 -17.64 3.89
CA ARG A 232 2.64 -17.86 5.34
C ARG A 232 3.54 -16.87 6.04
N ASN A 233 3.29 -16.63 7.33
CA ASN A 233 4.25 -16.01 8.24
C ASN A 233 5.48 -16.92 8.38
N VAL A 234 6.64 -16.52 7.85
CA VAL A 234 7.88 -17.31 7.84
C VAL A 234 9.08 -16.45 8.28
N PRO A 235 9.28 -16.27 9.60
CA PRO A 235 10.34 -15.43 10.13
C PRO A 235 11.75 -16.03 9.99
N GLY A 236 12.78 -15.18 10.14
CA GLY A 236 14.18 -15.58 10.29
C GLY A 236 14.91 -15.89 8.98
N ARG A 237 14.47 -15.32 7.85
CA ARG A 237 15.07 -15.57 6.53
C ARG A 237 15.66 -14.35 5.84
N ALA A 238 15.19 -13.16 6.15
CA ALA A 238 15.58 -11.95 5.43
C ALA A 238 15.58 -10.70 6.34
N PRO A 239 16.49 -10.61 7.33
CA PRO A 239 16.47 -9.51 8.31
C PRO A 239 16.72 -8.14 7.65
N ASP A 240 17.45 -8.07 6.54
CA ASP A 240 17.71 -6.85 5.79
C ASP A 240 16.67 -6.56 4.69
N GLY A 241 15.64 -7.38 4.60
CA GLY A 241 14.57 -7.31 3.60
C GLY A 241 13.19 -7.52 4.22
N ALA A 242 12.49 -8.58 3.81
CA ALA A 242 11.10 -8.81 4.18
C ALA A 242 10.84 -8.96 5.68
N ASP A 243 11.72 -9.66 6.45
CA ASP A 243 11.53 -9.76 7.92
C ASP A 243 11.71 -8.40 8.61
N GLY A 244 12.68 -7.61 8.12
CA GLY A 244 12.89 -6.25 8.61
C GLY A 244 11.68 -5.35 8.36
N GLU A 245 10.99 -5.54 7.24
CA GLU A 245 9.76 -4.81 6.91
C GLU A 245 8.62 -5.20 7.85
N VAL A 246 8.34 -6.49 7.95
CA VAL A 246 7.27 -7.03 8.82
C VAL A 246 7.41 -6.55 10.27
N LEU A 247 8.63 -6.64 10.83
CA LEU A 247 8.88 -6.22 12.21
C LEU A 247 8.83 -4.70 12.38
N LEU A 248 9.31 -3.93 11.39
CA LEU A 248 9.19 -2.47 11.40
C LEU A 248 7.73 -2.05 11.48
N ASP A 249 6.89 -2.58 10.58
CA ASP A 249 5.48 -2.22 10.50
C ASP A 249 4.72 -2.56 11.79
N ILE A 250 4.87 -3.79 12.28
CA ILE A 250 4.20 -4.25 13.52
C ILE A 250 4.67 -3.43 14.73
N GLU A 251 5.98 -3.21 14.85
CA GLU A 251 6.56 -2.53 16.00
C GLU A 251 6.22 -1.04 16.04
N VAL A 252 6.20 -0.37 14.87
CA VAL A 252 5.78 1.03 14.78
C VAL A 252 4.29 1.18 15.08
N ALA A 253 3.44 0.39 14.40
CA ALA A 253 2.00 0.45 14.62
C ALA A 253 1.63 0.11 16.08
N GLY A 254 2.22 -0.97 16.62
CA GLY A 254 1.93 -1.43 17.98
C GLY A 254 2.43 -0.49 19.07
N ALA A 255 3.56 0.16 18.89
CA ALA A 255 4.05 1.15 19.85
C ALA A 255 3.23 2.46 19.86
N LEU A 256 2.63 2.82 18.72
CA LEU A 256 1.86 4.06 18.55
C LEU A 256 0.36 3.88 18.83
N ALA A 257 -0.18 2.68 18.59
CA ALA A 257 -1.58 2.33 18.88
C ALA A 257 -1.65 0.99 19.64
N PRO A 258 -1.11 0.89 20.88
CA PRO A 258 -0.94 -0.39 21.58
C PRO A 258 -2.26 -1.09 21.94
N GLY A 259 -3.37 -0.39 21.94
CA GLY A 259 -4.71 -0.96 22.16
C GLY A 259 -5.41 -1.48 20.90
N ALA A 260 -4.86 -1.21 19.71
CA ALA A 260 -5.41 -1.72 18.47
C ALA A 260 -5.01 -3.19 18.25
N GLU A 261 -5.93 -3.99 17.72
CA GLU A 261 -5.61 -5.34 17.22
C GLU A 261 -4.95 -5.23 15.84
N GLN A 262 -3.78 -5.83 15.67
CA GLN A 262 -3.07 -5.88 14.40
C GLN A 262 -3.36 -7.20 13.69
N LYS A 263 -3.79 -7.16 12.44
CA LYS A 263 -3.89 -8.31 11.54
C LYS A 263 -2.90 -8.15 10.39
N VAL A 264 -1.95 -9.06 10.29
CA VAL A 264 -0.87 -9.04 9.30
C VAL A 264 -1.17 -10.06 8.22
N TYR A 265 -1.44 -9.59 7.00
CA TYR A 265 -1.86 -10.39 5.84
C TYR A 265 -0.66 -10.74 4.99
N PHE A 266 -0.25 -12.02 5.01
CA PHE A 266 0.89 -12.52 4.25
C PHE A 266 0.46 -13.03 2.89
N ALA A 267 1.01 -12.46 1.81
CA ALA A 267 0.77 -12.88 0.45
C ALA A 267 2.10 -13.09 -0.32
N HIS A 268 2.03 -13.77 -1.46
CA HIS A 268 3.17 -13.81 -2.37
C HIS A 268 3.37 -12.45 -3.04
N ASN A 269 4.62 -12.07 -3.26
CA ASN A 269 4.99 -10.82 -3.93
C ASN A 269 4.72 -10.89 -5.44
N THR A 270 3.46 -10.93 -5.82
CA THR A 270 2.96 -10.91 -7.19
C THR A 270 1.80 -9.93 -7.32
N ASP A 271 1.41 -9.55 -8.54
CA ASP A 271 0.24 -8.70 -8.75
C ASP A 271 -1.05 -9.35 -8.19
N GLN A 272 -1.21 -10.67 -8.36
CA GLN A 272 -2.31 -11.43 -7.76
C GLN A 272 -2.26 -11.43 -6.24
N GLY A 273 -1.12 -11.83 -5.65
CA GLY A 273 -0.99 -11.95 -4.20
C GLY A 273 -1.24 -10.63 -3.50
N PHE A 274 -0.74 -9.53 -4.07
CA PHE A 274 -0.98 -8.19 -3.52
C PHE A 274 -2.47 -7.82 -3.57
N ALA A 275 -3.11 -7.96 -4.74
CA ALA A 275 -4.54 -7.67 -4.88
C ALA A 275 -5.42 -8.56 -3.98
N ASP A 276 -5.06 -9.85 -3.83
CA ASP A 276 -5.78 -10.80 -2.99
C ASP A 276 -5.64 -10.46 -1.50
N ALA A 277 -4.44 -10.05 -1.03
CA ALA A 277 -4.22 -9.62 0.35
C ALA A 277 -5.02 -8.35 0.68
N LEU A 278 -4.93 -7.33 -0.17
CA LEU A 278 -5.67 -6.07 0.00
C LEU A 278 -7.17 -6.31 0.06
N SER A 279 -7.68 -7.04 -0.90
CA SER A 279 -9.11 -7.34 -0.99
C SER A 279 -9.59 -8.14 0.23
N THR A 280 -8.80 -9.11 0.71
CA THR A 280 -9.13 -9.89 1.90
C THR A 280 -9.12 -9.01 3.15
N ALA A 281 -8.10 -8.14 3.32
CA ALA A 281 -8.00 -7.25 4.47
C ALA A 281 -9.17 -6.24 4.53
N VAL A 282 -9.55 -5.66 3.38
CA VAL A 282 -10.66 -4.70 3.27
C VAL A 282 -12.01 -5.33 3.65
N HIS A 283 -12.23 -6.60 3.27
CA HIS A 283 -13.48 -7.31 3.51
C HIS A 283 -13.45 -8.21 4.77
N ASP A 284 -12.42 -8.09 5.63
CA ASP A 284 -12.33 -8.89 6.85
C ASP A 284 -13.27 -8.39 7.97
N THR A 285 -13.47 -9.25 8.95
CA THR A 285 -14.30 -8.98 10.14
C THR A 285 -13.46 -9.17 11.41
N PRO A 286 -13.42 -8.18 12.32
CA PRO A 286 -14.02 -6.84 12.17
C PRO A 286 -13.35 -6.02 11.05
N THR A 287 -14.12 -5.12 10.42
CA THR A 287 -13.59 -4.20 9.40
C THR A 287 -12.47 -3.35 10.01
N PRO A 288 -11.27 -3.29 9.41
CA PRO A 288 -10.18 -2.47 9.92
C PRO A 288 -10.52 -0.97 9.93
N ALA A 289 -10.03 -0.23 10.91
CA ALA A 289 -10.09 1.23 10.89
C ALA A 289 -9.05 1.83 9.93
N ALA A 290 -7.90 1.16 9.81
CA ALA A 290 -6.81 1.55 8.92
C ALA A 290 -6.12 0.33 8.33
N LEU A 291 -5.51 0.52 7.16
CA LEU A 291 -4.70 -0.47 6.45
C LEU A 291 -3.35 0.17 6.12
N SER A 292 -2.25 -0.48 6.50
CA SER A 292 -0.87 -0.06 6.23
C SER A 292 -0.27 -0.88 5.09
N ILE A 293 0.38 -0.19 4.15
CA ILE A 293 1.07 -0.78 3.01
C ILE A 293 2.45 -0.17 2.91
N SER A 294 3.46 -1.01 3.12
CA SER A 294 4.87 -0.62 3.08
C SER A 294 5.61 -1.17 1.85
N TRP A 295 4.86 -1.75 0.91
CA TRP A 295 5.36 -2.33 -0.33
C TRP A 295 4.82 -1.60 -1.55
N GLY A 296 5.69 -1.37 -2.54
CA GLY A 296 5.30 -0.71 -3.77
C GLY A 296 6.37 -0.81 -4.86
N ALA A 297 6.07 -0.21 -5.99
CA ALA A 297 6.97 -0.02 -7.12
C ALA A 297 6.50 1.13 -8.00
N ALA A 298 7.42 1.70 -8.79
CA ALA A 298 7.09 2.76 -9.75
C ALA A 298 5.91 2.37 -10.66
N GLU A 299 5.02 3.32 -10.91
CA GLU A 299 3.81 3.12 -11.74
C GLU A 299 4.05 2.36 -13.05
N PRO A 300 5.14 2.60 -13.82
CA PRO A 300 5.38 1.90 -15.08
C PRO A 300 5.61 0.38 -14.94
N PHE A 301 5.89 -0.12 -13.73
CA PHE A 301 6.09 -1.55 -13.50
C PHE A 301 4.79 -2.33 -13.26
N TRP A 302 3.67 -1.65 -13.17
CA TRP A 302 2.35 -2.23 -13.01
C TRP A 302 1.57 -2.25 -14.31
N THR A 303 0.74 -3.27 -14.51
CA THR A 303 -0.28 -3.25 -15.58
C THR A 303 -1.44 -2.35 -15.18
N ASP A 304 -2.12 -1.73 -16.16
CA ASP A 304 -3.28 -0.88 -15.88
C ASP A 304 -4.38 -1.66 -15.16
N GLN A 305 -4.61 -2.94 -15.56
CA GLN A 305 -5.59 -3.80 -14.88
C GLN A 305 -5.24 -4.03 -13.40
N ALA A 306 -3.96 -4.23 -13.06
CA ALA A 306 -3.55 -4.43 -11.66
C ALA A 306 -3.73 -3.15 -10.84
N ARG A 307 -3.34 -1.99 -11.41
CA ARG A 307 -3.59 -0.68 -10.77
C ARG A 307 -5.08 -0.44 -10.55
N ALA A 308 -5.91 -0.71 -11.55
CA ALA A 308 -7.35 -0.54 -11.46
C ALA A 308 -7.98 -1.44 -10.38
N VAL A 309 -7.60 -2.72 -10.32
CA VAL A 309 -8.12 -3.67 -9.32
C VAL A 309 -7.77 -3.24 -7.89
N ILE A 310 -6.53 -2.79 -7.68
CA ILE A 310 -6.07 -2.33 -6.37
C ILE A 310 -6.75 -1.00 -6.00
N ASP A 311 -6.84 -0.05 -6.91
CA ASP A 311 -7.52 1.24 -6.69
C ASP A 311 -9.02 1.06 -6.37
N GLU A 312 -9.69 0.13 -7.06
CA GLU A 312 -11.07 -0.22 -6.76
C GLU A 312 -11.24 -0.91 -5.39
N ALA A 313 -10.25 -1.69 -4.94
CA ALA A 313 -10.26 -2.25 -3.57
C ALA A 313 -10.12 -1.13 -2.53
N PHE A 314 -9.36 -0.07 -2.81
CA PHE A 314 -9.28 1.10 -1.93
C PHE A 314 -10.56 1.95 -1.94
N ALA A 315 -11.26 2.01 -3.06
CA ALA A 315 -12.61 2.61 -3.10
C ALA A 315 -13.61 1.83 -2.24
N ASP A 316 -13.54 0.48 -2.25
CA ASP A 316 -14.31 -0.38 -1.33
C ASP A 316 -13.90 -0.12 0.13
N ALA A 317 -12.60 -0.01 0.42
CA ALA A 317 -12.07 0.34 1.73
C ALA A 317 -12.68 1.66 2.24
N ALA A 318 -12.65 2.71 1.42
CA ALA A 318 -13.23 4.01 1.75
C ALA A 318 -14.73 3.90 2.10
N ALA A 319 -15.51 3.20 1.27
CA ALA A 319 -16.93 3.00 1.49
C ALA A 319 -17.24 2.19 2.77
N LEU A 320 -16.35 1.30 3.17
CA LEU A 320 -16.43 0.53 4.41
C LEU A 320 -15.90 1.28 5.64
N GLY A 321 -15.26 2.43 5.44
CA GLY A 321 -14.69 3.24 6.51
C GLY A 321 -13.22 2.92 6.85
N VAL A 322 -12.53 2.19 5.99
CA VAL A 322 -11.09 1.87 6.14
C VAL A 322 -10.25 2.97 5.52
N THR A 323 -9.30 3.52 6.27
CA THR A 323 -8.29 4.45 5.73
C THR A 323 -7.08 3.65 5.27
N VAL A 324 -6.72 3.74 4.00
CA VAL A 324 -5.53 3.09 3.44
C VAL A 324 -4.35 4.05 3.50
N CYS A 325 -3.26 3.64 4.16
CA CYS A 325 -2.00 4.38 4.24
C CYS A 325 -0.93 3.61 3.44
N ALA A 326 -0.28 4.26 2.48
CA ALA A 326 0.72 3.63 1.61
C ALA A 326 2.03 4.42 1.58
N ALA A 327 3.15 3.75 1.74
CA ALA A 327 4.48 4.33 1.67
C ALA A 327 4.79 4.87 0.27
N ALA A 328 5.30 6.10 0.17
CA ALA A 328 5.48 6.81 -1.10
C ALA A 328 6.79 6.47 -1.83
N GLY A 329 7.59 5.55 -1.29
CA GLY A 329 8.85 5.13 -1.89
C GLY A 329 10.09 5.76 -1.25
N ASP A 330 11.26 5.12 -1.51
CA ASP A 330 12.53 5.40 -0.83
C ASP A 330 13.67 5.79 -1.80
N ASN A 331 13.36 5.98 -3.07
CA ASN A 331 14.37 6.21 -4.10
C ASN A 331 14.25 7.61 -4.74
N GLY A 332 13.70 8.56 -4.00
CA GLY A 332 13.50 9.92 -4.46
C GLY A 332 12.48 10.04 -5.58
N SER A 333 12.50 11.16 -6.26
CA SER A 333 11.54 11.49 -7.34
C SER A 333 11.57 10.54 -8.54
N GLY A 334 12.67 9.82 -8.78
CA GLY A 334 12.77 8.87 -9.90
C GLY A 334 12.35 7.44 -9.57
N ASP A 335 12.00 7.17 -8.34
CA ASP A 335 11.58 5.88 -7.77
C ASP A 335 12.39 4.64 -8.24
N GLY A 336 13.67 4.86 -8.57
CA GLY A 336 14.58 3.80 -8.97
C GLY A 336 14.40 3.26 -10.39
N VAL A 337 13.61 3.90 -11.25
CA VAL A 337 13.43 3.51 -12.66
C VAL A 337 14.73 3.70 -13.44
N GLY A 338 15.45 4.80 -13.22
CA GLY A 338 16.78 5.01 -13.76
C GLY A 338 16.83 5.59 -15.18
N ASP A 339 15.73 6.11 -15.68
CA ASP A 339 15.62 6.78 -17.00
C ASP A 339 15.84 8.30 -16.93
N GLY A 340 16.04 8.84 -15.71
CA GLY A 340 16.25 10.26 -15.45
C GLY A 340 14.96 11.08 -15.38
N LEU A 341 13.79 10.44 -15.39
CA LEU A 341 12.49 11.08 -15.26
C LEU A 341 11.92 10.88 -13.84
N PRO A 342 11.02 11.76 -13.38
CA PRO A 342 10.29 11.54 -12.15
C PRO A 342 9.21 10.47 -12.33
N HIS A 343 9.09 9.60 -11.33
CA HIS A 343 8.05 8.56 -11.26
C HIS A 343 7.50 8.47 -9.84
N THR A 344 6.20 8.28 -9.73
CA THR A 344 5.55 8.03 -8.44
C THR A 344 5.44 6.54 -8.17
N ASP A 345 5.50 6.19 -6.89
CA ASP A 345 5.30 4.81 -6.42
C ASP A 345 3.81 4.45 -6.38
N PHE A 346 3.47 3.24 -6.78
CA PHE A 346 2.15 2.64 -6.61
C PHE A 346 2.27 1.46 -5.62
N PRO A 347 1.37 1.35 -4.62
CA PRO A 347 0.00 1.90 -4.60
C PRO A 347 -0.17 3.31 -3.99
N ALA A 348 0.88 3.99 -3.54
CA ALA A 348 0.78 5.32 -2.96
C ALA A 348 0.17 6.36 -3.92
N SER A 349 0.37 6.22 -5.22
CA SER A 349 -0.20 7.13 -6.23
C SER A 349 -1.69 6.93 -6.50
N SER A 350 -2.32 5.89 -5.96
CA SER A 350 -3.79 5.74 -6.02
C SER A 350 -4.49 6.96 -5.39
N PRO A 351 -5.53 7.53 -6.02
CA PRO A 351 -6.30 8.62 -5.43
C PRO A 351 -7.12 8.22 -4.18
N HIS A 352 -7.20 6.92 -3.88
CA HIS A 352 -7.91 6.39 -2.73
C HIS A 352 -6.97 5.93 -1.59
N ALA A 353 -5.64 6.05 -1.77
CA ALA A 353 -4.64 5.76 -0.74
C ALA A 353 -4.02 7.05 -0.19
N LEU A 354 -3.88 7.15 1.13
CA LEU A 354 -3.14 8.22 1.80
C LEU A 354 -1.64 7.95 1.61
N ALA A 355 -1.03 8.68 0.69
CA ALA A 355 0.38 8.55 0.36
C ALA A 355 1.27 9.15 1.45
N CYS A 356 2.14 8.34 2.04
CA CYS A 356 2.98 8.67 3.18
C CYS A 356 4.43 8.90 2.75
N GLY A 357 4.87 10.15 2.71
CA GLY A 357 6.24 10.58 2.41
C GLY A 357 7.14 10.68 3.63
N GLY A 358 8.41 10.99 3.41
CA GLY A 358 9.45 10.90 4.42
C GLY A 358 10.17 12.19 4.76
N THR A 359 10.44 12.39 6.07
CA THR A 359 11.24 13.49 6.59
C THR A 359 12.49 13.02 7.34
N ARG A 360 13.40 13.94 7.61
CA ARG A 360 14.49 13.82 8.57
C ARG A 360 14.23 14.71 9.76
N LEU A 361 14.10 14.10 10.93
CA LEU A 361 13.74 14.75 12.18
C LEU A 361 14.95 14.95 13.09
N ASP A 362 15.09 16.15 13.65
CA ASP A 362 15.91 16.43 14.83
C ASP A 362 15.01 16.98 15.94
N ALA A 363 14.66 16.10 16.87
CA ALA A 363 13.86 16.43 18.04
C ALA A 363 14.54 15.90 19.31
N ASP A 364 14.17 16.46 20.45
CA ASP A 364 14.56 15.93 21.74
C ASP A 364 13.69 14.70 22.07
N PRO A 365 14.28 13.50 22.19
CA PRO A 365 13.50 12.27 22.44
C PRO A 365 12.78 12.25 23.80
N ALA A 366 13.21 13.09 24.75
CA ALA A 366 12.62 13.13 26.09
C ALA A 366 11.43 14.09 26.21
N THR A 367 11.42 15.16 25.40
CA THR A 367 10.43 16.23 25.50
C THR A 367 9.54 16.37 24.26
N GLY A 368 9.87 15.67 23.17
CA GLY A 368 9.21 15.83 21.88
C GLY A 368 9.51 17.16 21.16
N HIS A 369 10.33 18.04 21.77
CA HIS A 369 10.63 19.36 21.19
C HIS A 369 11.38 19.24 19.88
N VAL A 370 10.79 19.68 18.78
CA VAL A 370 11.38 19.66 17.44
C VAL A 370 12.33 20.85 17.29
N ARG A 371 13.59 20.56 17.04
CA ARG A 371 14.62 21.56 16.69
C ARG A 371 14.62 21.86 15.21
N HIS A 372 14.53 20.81 14.40
CA HIS A 372 14.50 20.92 12.94
C HIS A 372 13.87 19.67 12.31
N GLU A 373 13.06 19.86 11.29
CA GLU A 373 12.57 18.77 10.44
C GLU A 373 12.55 19.22 8.99
N ARG A 374 13.07 18.38 8.09
CA ARG A 374 13.22 18.67 6.68
C ARG A 374 12.91 17.43 5.81
N VAL A 375 12.83 17.59 4.51
CA VAL A 375 12.69 16.49 3.56
C VAL A 375 13.79 15.45 3.79
N TRP A 376 13.42 14.16 3.76
CA TRP A 376 14.39 13.08 3.64
C TRP A 376 14.96 13.03 2.23
N GLY A 377 16.20 13.43 2.09
CA GLY A 377 16.94 13.40 0.83
C GLY A 377 18.39 13.81 1.04
N GLY A 378 19.27 13.36 0.15
CA GLY A 378 20.69 13.71 0.15
C GLY A 378 21.46 13.32 1.41
N SER A 379 20.94 12.38 2.21
CA SER A 379 21.57 11.95 3.46
C SER A 379 22.73 10.98 3.20
N ALA A 380 23.74 10.99 4.11
CA ALA A 380 24.83 10.02 4.07
C ALA A 380 24.39 8.56 4.31
N ALA A 381 23.17 8.37 4.85
CA ALA A 381 22.57 7.06 5.04
C ALA A 381 22.01 6.47 3.72
N GLY A 382 21.84 7.31 2.70
CA GLY A 382 21.26 6.95 1.41
C GLY A 382 19.73 6.99 1.41
N GLY A 383 19.14 6.92 0.21
CA GLY A 383 17.71 7.04 -0.01
C GLY A 383 17.20 8.47 0.02
N ALA A 384 15.95 8.62 -0.38
CA ALA A 384 15.19 9.86 -0.34
C ALA A 384 13.71 9.52 -0.43
N THR A 385 12.85 10.35 0.15
CA THR A 385 11.40 10.19 0.04
C THR A 385 10.96 10.18 -1.42
N GLY A 386 10.10 9.23 -1.79
CA GLY A 386 9.34 9.28 -3.04
C GLY A 386 8.41 10.48 -3.08
N GLY A 387 7.90 10.75 -4.25
CA GLY A 387 6.94 11.82 -4.49
C GLY A 387 7.15 12.51 -5.84
N GLY A 388 6.11 13.15 -6.31
CA GLY A 388 6.02 13.75 -7.63
C GLY A 388 4.59 13.95 -8.07
N VAL A 389 4.34 13.76 -9.36
CA VAL A 389 3.00 13.84 -9.98
C VAL A 389 2.78 12.58 -10.80
N SER A 390 1.70 11.88 -10.53
CA SER A 390 1.32 10.64 -11.20
C SER A 390 1.11 10.83 -12.71
N GLU A 391 1.52 9.84 -13.48
CA GLU A 391 1.21 9.71 -14.90
C GLU A 391 0.02 8.78 -15.15
N ALA A 392 -0.34 7.96 -14.15
CA ALA A 392 -1.38 6.94 -14.25
C ALA A 392 -2.74 7.43 -13.72
N PHE A 393 -2.76 8.38 -12.82
CA PHE A 393 -3.98 8.85 -12.18
C PHE A 393 -4.16 10.37 -12.35
N ASP A 394 -5.35 10.77 -12.75
CA ASP A 394 -5.73 12.17 -12.89
C ASP A 394 -5.75 12.90 -11.54
N LEU A 395 -5.59 14.23 -11.57
CA LEU A 395 -5.68 15.08 -10.39
C LEU A 395 -7.08 15.00 -9.77
N PRO A 396 -7.23 14.45 -8.55
CA PRO A 396 -8.53 14.29 -7.94
C PRO A 396 -9.13 15.63 -7.49
N ALA A 397 -10.46 15.68 -7.43
CA ALA A 397 -11.20 16.91 -7.11
C ALA A 397 -10.79 17.53 -5.77
N TRP A 398 -10.49 16.69 -4.76
CA TRP A 398 -10.08 17.15 -3.42
C TRP A 398 -8.67 17.76 -3.39
N GLN A 399 -7.83 17.54 -4.42
CA GLN A 399 -6.46 18.06 -4.50
C GLN A 399 -6.34 19.31 -5.41
N THR A 400 -7.37 19.66 -6.16
CA THR A 400 -7.31 20.72 -7.20
C THR A 400 -6.90 22.09 -6.67
N THR A 401 -7.18 22.39 -5.40
CA THR A 401 -6.84 23.68 -4.77
C THR A 401 -5.47 23.71 -4.10
N ALA A 402 -4.78 22.56 -4.00
CA ALA A 402 -3.55 22.43 -3.24
C ALA A 402 -2.30 23.01 -3.94
N GLY A 403 -2.37 23.25 -5.24
CA GLY A 403 -1.25 23.79 -6.02
C GLY A 403 -0.31 22.72 -6.57
N VAL A 404 -0.83 21.54 -6.88
CA VAL A 404 -0.05 20.47 -7.53
C VAL A 404 0.51 20.97 -8.86
N PRO A 405 1.82 20.78 -9.14
CA PRO A 405 2.41 21.15 -10.41
C PRO A 405 1.77 20.39 -11.58
N HIS A 406 1.61 21.05 -12.71
CA HIS A 406 1.13 20.41 -13.94
C HIS A 406 2.29 19.65 -14.60
N ASN A 407 2.09 18.35 -14.85
CA ASN A 407 3.03 17.49 -15.58
C ASN A 407 2.48 17.00 -16.93
N GLY A 408 1.23 17.33 -17.25
CA GLY A 408 0.57 16.85 -18.46
C GLY A 408 -0.85 17.42 -18.64
N SER A 409 -1.59 16.86 -19.58
CA SER A 409 -3.01 17.18 -19.82
C SER A 409 -3.76 15.86 -20.06
N PRO A 410 -4.61 15.40 -19.11
CA PRO A 410 -4.97 16.07 -17.85
C PRO A 410 -3.81 16.15 -16.85
N PRO A 411 -3.89 17.05 -15.85
CA PRO A 411 -2.90 17.08 -14.76
C PRO A 411 -3.02 15.84 -13.87
N GLY A 412 -1.90 15.34 -13.39
CA GLY A 412 -1.85 14.14 -12.57
C GLY A 412 -2.01 14.39 -11.06
N ARG A 413 -2.30 13.30 -10.32
CA ARG A 413 -2.34 13.29 -8.86
C ARG A 413 -0.98 13.61 -8.25
N GLY A 414 -0.93 14.54 -7.31
CA GLY A 414 0.28 14.89 -6.57
C GLY A 414 0.55 13.93 -5.40
N VAL A 415 1.78 13.42 -5.27
CA VAL A 415 2.27 12.48 -4.25
C VAL A 415 3.46 13.12 -3.52
N PRO A 416 3.60 12.96 -2.18
CA PRO A 416 2.69 12.33 -1.22
C PRO A 416 1.56 13.26 -0.75
N ASP A 417 0.66 12.72 0.09
CA ASP A 417 -0.37 13.53 0.76
C ASP A 417 0.17 14.10 2.07
N VAL A 418 0.85 13.25 2.83
CA VAL A 418 1.33 13.51 4.19
C VAL A 418 2.72 12.95 4.38
N SER A 419 3.38 13.26 5.51
CA SER A 419 4.71 12.75 5.81
C SER A 419 4.92 12.43 7.29
N GLY A 420 6.05 11.83 7.59
CA GLY A 420 6.59 11.56 8.92
C GLY A 420 8.08 11.24 8.83
N VAL A 421 8.75 11.06 9.98
CA VAL A 421 10.17 10.72 10.00
C VAL A 421 10.42 9.40 9.27
N ALA A 422 11.37 9.42 8.34
CA ALA A 422 11.73 8.28 7.48
C ALA A 422 13.24 8.13 7.28
N ASP A 423 14.03 9.20 7.41
CA ASP A 423 15.49 9.11 7.24
C ASP A 423 16.08 8.14 8.27
N PRO A 424 16.74 7.03 7.83
CA PRO A 424 17.35 6.07 8.76
C PRO A 424 18.45 6.71 9.64
N ALA A 425 19.00 7.86 9.27
CA ALA A 425 19.95 8.59 10.12
C ALA A 425 19.28 9.16 11.39
N THR A 426 17.97 9.29 11.40
CA THR A 426 17.14 9.70 12.55
C THR A 426 15.93 8.77 12.72
N GLY A 427 16.12 7.48 12.42
CA GLY A 427 15.07 6.48 12.28
C GLY A 427 14.57 5.88 13.60
N TYR A 428 13.87 4.78 13.45
CA TYR A 428 13.15 4.05 14.49
C TYR A 428 14.01 2.97 15.13
N GLN A 429 13.98 2.87 16.45
CA GLN A 429 14.60 1.79 17.19
C GLN A 429 13.67 0.58 17.16
N VAL A 430 14.10 -0.50 16.51
CA VAL A 430 13.35 -1.74 16.30
C VAL A 430 14.17 -2.96 16.70
N LEU A 431 13.51 -4.11 16.85
CA LEU A 431 14.13 -5.41 17.12
C LEU A 431 13.85 -6.33 15.92
N VAL A 432 14.89 -6.78 15.22
CA VAL A 432 14.77 -7.63 14.03
C VAL A 432 15.66 -8.85 14.20
N ASP A 433 15.07 -10.04 14.21
CA ASP A 433 15.77 -11.32 14.38
C ASP A 433 16.70 -11.33 15.61
N GLY A 434 16.21 -10.80 16.73
CA GLY A 434 16.94 -10.67 17.99
C GLY A 434 17.99 -9.55 18.03
N HIS A 435 18.11 -8.74 16.99
CA HIS A 435 19.09 -7.66 16.88
C HIS A 435 18.43 -6.28 16.92
N ARG A 436 18.83 -5.44 17.89
CA ARG A 436 18.41 -4.04 17.91
C ARG A 436 19.00 -3.30 16.72
N SER A 437 18.14 -2.65 15.96
CA SER A 437 18.49 -1.92 14.74
C SER A 437 17.87 -0.53 14.73
N VAL A 438 18.42 0.37 13.90
CA VAL A 438 17.78 1.65 13.56
C VAL A 438 17.39 1.58 12.09
N ILE A 439 16.10 1.62 11.84
CA ILE A 439 15.51 1.51 10.52
C ILE A 439 14.71 2.77 10.22
N GLY A 440 14.66 3.16 8.97
CA GLY A 440 13.82 4.22 8.42
C GLY A 440 13.22 3.75 7.11
N GLY A 441 12.83 4.70 6.27
CA GLY A 441 12.09 4.47 5.05
C GLY A 441 10.66 4.97 5.19
N THR A 442 9.99 5.15 4.06
CA THR A 442 8.57 5.53 4.06
C THR A 442 7.68 4.42 4.59
N SER A 443 8.20 3.18 4.67
CA SER A 443 7.61 2.05 5.39
C SER A 443 7.31 2.33 6.87
N ALA A 444 8.11 3.14 7.54
CA ALA A 444 7.83 3.52 8.92
C ALA A 444 6.69 4.56 9.03
N VAL A 445 6.41 5.28 7.94
CA VAL A 445 5.42 6.37 7.92
C VAL A 445 4.00 5.85 7.66
N ALA A 446 3.84 4.81 6.84
CA ALA A 446 2.53 4.21 6.61
C ALA A 446 1.91 3.64 7.90
N PRO A 447 2.60 2.78 8.71
CA PRO A 447 2.06 2.30 9.98
C PRO A 447 1.92 3.40 11.04
N LEU A 448 2.75 4.46 11.01
CA LEU A 448 2.59 5.62 11.88
C LEU A 448 1.24 6.32 11.61
N TRP A 449 0.91 6.59 10.33
CA TRP A 449 -0.36 7.21 9.95
C TRP A 449 -1.55 6.27 10.17
N ALA A 450 -1.39 4.96 9.94
CA ALA A 450 -2.41 3.97 10.25
C ALA A 450 -2.72 3.92 11.75
N ALA A 451 -1.69 3.95 12.61
CA ALA A 451 -1.84 4.02 14.07
C ALA A 451 -2.50 5.34 14.52
N LEU A 452 -2.10 6.49 13.94
CA LEU A 452 -2.76 7.76 14.20
C LEU A 452 -4.24 7.71 13.82
N THR A 453 -4.57 7.13 12.67
CA THR A 453 -5.94 6.94 12.19
C THR A 453 -6.76 6.09 13.16
N CYS A 454 -6.21 4.99 13.69
CA CYS A 454 -6.89 4.19 14.74
C CYS A 454 -7.19 5.01 15.99
N ARG A 455 -6.26 5.87 16.45
CA ARG A 455 -6.48 6.73 17.61
C ARG A 455 -7.46 7.85 17.35
N LEU A 456 -7.47 8.41 16.14
CA LEU A 456 -8.49 9.39 15.70
C LEU A 456 -9.88 8.73 15.64
N ALA A 457 -9.99 7.53 15.04
CA ALA A 457 -11.24 6.78 14.97
C ALA A 457 -11.79 6.44 16.37
N GLN A 458 -10.92 5.98 17.29
CA GLN A 458 -11.27 5.76 18.70
C GLN A 458 -11.84 7.04 19.33
N SER A 459 -11.17 8.18 19.16
CA SER A 459 -11.57 9.45 19.78
C SER A 459 -12.87 10.01 19.18
N LEU A 460 -13.14 9.73 17.92
CA LEU A 460 -14.35 10.17 17.20
C LEU A 460 -15.50 9.19 17.33
N GLY A 461 -15.25 7.97 17.80
CA GLY A 461 -16.26 6.91 17.95
C GLY A 461 -16.86 6.44 16.63
N ARG A 462 -16.14 6.60 15.51
CA ARG A 462 -16.58 6.21 14.17
C ARG A 462 -15.42 5.87 13.25
N PRO A 463 -15.63 5.03 12.21
CA PRO A 463 -14.65 4.84 11.15
C PRO A 463 -14.43 6.13 10.35
N LEU A 464 -13.30 6.26 9.67
CA LEU A 464 -12.90 7.49 8.98
C LEU A 464 -12.94 7.38 7.47
N GLY A 465 -12.69 6.20 6.89
CA GLY A 465 -12.66 6.00 5.45
C GLY A 465 -11.57 6.83 4.76
N MET A 466 -11.88 7.37 3.61
CA MET A 466 -10.99 8.23 2.85
C MET A 466 -10.88 9.62 3.49
N LEU A 467 -9.72 9.95 4.05
CA LEU A 467 -9.48 11.21 4.78
C LEU A 467 -9.16 12.42 3.89
N HIS A 468 -8.81 12.21 2.62
CA HIS A 468 -8.29 13.28 1.74
C HIS A 468 -9.16 14.54 1.68
N PRO A 469 -10.49 14.48 1.49
CA PRO A 469 -11.30 15.69 1.44
C PRO A 469 -11.18 16.55 2.70
N GLN A 470 -11.08 15.89 3.87
CA GLN A 470 -10.94 16.56 5.16
C GLN A 470 -9.52 17.11 5.37
N LEU A 471 -8.48 16.32 5.02
CA LEU A 471 -7.09 16.73 5.17
C LEU A 471 -6.71 17.87 4.25
N TYR A 472 -7.26 17.92 3.04
CA TYR A 472 -7.00 18.97 2.06
C TYR A 472 -7.90 20.20 2.24
N ALA A 473 -8.86 20.17 3.18
CA ALA A 473 -9.76 21.30 3.41
C ALA A 473 -8.97 22.54 3.85
N GLY A 474 -9.02 23.60 3.03
CA GLY A 474 -8.30 24.85 3.25
C GLY A 474 -6.85 24.88 2.78
N ALA A 475 -6.33 23.78 2.21
CA ALA A 475 -5.05 23.78 1.52
C ALA A 475 -5.11 24.62 0.23
N ARG A 476 -4.05 25.40 -0.02
CA ARG A 476 -3.90 26.22 -1.22
C ARG A 476 -2.42 26.52 -1.48
N PRO A 477 -2.04 26.98 -2.68
CA PRO A 477 -0.67 27.36 -2.96
C PRO A 477 -0.08 28.27 -1.87
N GLY A 478 1.08 27.87 -1.32
CA GLY A 478 1.76 28.61 -0.26
C GLY A 478 1.18 28.47 1.15
N ARG A 479 0.17 27.61 1.35
CA ARG A 479 -0.44 27.36 2.67
C ARG A 479 -0.97 25.95 2.80
N THR A 480 -0.50 25.22 3.82
CA THR A 480 -1.03 23.91 4.17
C THR A 480 -2.38 24.00 4.89
N ALA A 481 -3.06 22.86 5.06
CA ALA A 481 -4.28 22.73 5.84
C ALA A 481 -3.99 22.74 7.36
N ARG A 482 -5.05 22.93 8.15
CA ARG A 482 -4.98 22.80 9.62
C ARG A 482 -4.68 21.35 10.02
N GLY A 483 -3.87 21.20 11.06
CA GLY A 483 -3.46 19.88 11.57
C GLY A 483 -2.14 19.39 11.00
N PHE A 484 -1.43 20.26 10.28
CA PHE A 484 -0.12 19.94 9.72
C PHE A 484 0.94 20.96 10.08
N ARG A 485 2.14 20.48 10.34
CA ARG A 485 3.36 21.32 10.37
C ARG A 485 4.06 21.19 9.02
N GLU A 486 4.18 22.32 8.33
CA GLU A 486 4.82 22.39 7.01
C GLU A 486 6.30 22.00 7.05
N ILE A 487 6.76 21.33 6.01
CA ILE A 487 8.16 21.04 5.75
C ILE A 487 8.57 21.82 4.50
N ILE A 488 9.45 22.78 4.67
CA ILE A 488 9.80 23.76 3.64
C ILE A 488 11.29 23.76 3.27
N ASP A 489 12.07 22.83 3.83
CA ASP A 489 13.51 22.68 3.58
C ASP A 489 13.83 21.29 3.05
N GLY A 490 14.67 21.23 2.02
CA GLY A 490 15.19 20.01 1.43
C GLY A 490 14.58 19.65 0.07
N THR A 491 15.03 18.52 -0.47
CA THR A 491 14.68 18.03 -1.82
C THR A 491 14.66 16.50 -1.83
N ASN A 492 13.85 15.90 -2.72
CA ASN A 492 13.85 14.47 -2.97
C ASN A 492 14.56 14.07 -4.30
N GLY A 493 15.20 15.02 -4.94
CA GLY A 493 15.85 14.88 -6.25
C GLY A 493 15.38 15.98 -7.19
N GLU A 494 14.37 15.72 -7.98
CA GLU A 494 13.78 16.70 -8.93
C GLU A 494 13.00 17.80 -8.21
N PHE A 495 12.30 17.47 -7.12
CA PHE A 495 11.43 18.41 -6.44
C PHE A 495 12.05 18.97 -5.16
N SER A 496 11.73 20.22 -4.87
CA SER A 496 12.11 20.90 -3.62
C SER A 496 10.88 21.18 -2.77
N ALA A 497 11.07 21.16 -1.44
CA ALA A 497 10.03 21.57 -0.52
C ALA A 497 9.70 23.05 -0.66
N ALA A 498 8.44 23.40 -0.42
CA ALA A 498 7.92 24.75 -0.46
C ALA A 498 6.74 24.87 0.52
N PRO A 499 6.34 26.11 0.93
CA PRO A 499 5.14 26.31 1.72
C PRO A 499 3.88 25.81 1.00
N GLY A 500 2.93 25.27 1.78
CA GLY A 500 1.75 24.58 1.28
C GLY A 500 2.05 23.13 0.92
N TRP A 501 1.18 22.52 0.10
CA TRP A 501 1.45 21.20 -0.44
C TRP A 501 2.67 21.23 -1.38
N ASN A 502 3.54 20.23 -1.25
CA ASN A 502 4.69 20.10 -2.14
C ASN A 502 4.99 18.61 -2.46
N PRO A 503 5.63 18.30 -3.62
CA PRO A 503 5.87 16.92 -4.07
C PRO A 503 6.90 16.12 -3.25
N CYS A 504 7.45 16.69 -2.18
CA CYS A 504 8.38 16.00 -1.28
C CYS A 504 7.70 15.48 -0.02
N THR A 505 6.78 16.27 0.56
CA THR A 505 6.20 15.99 1.89
C THR A 505 4.69 16.22 1.98
N GLY A 506 4.05 16.47 0.84
CA GLY A 506 2.61 16.71 0.79
C GLY A 506 2.20 17.92 1.64
N LEU A 507 1.17 17.75 2.44
CA LEU A 507 0.69 18.76 3.40
C LEU A 507 1.64 18.96 4.58
N GLY A 508 2.62 18.06 4.78
CA GLY A 508 3.57 18.07 5.90
C GLY A 508 3.36 16.92 6.88
N VAL A 509 3.91 17.08 8.09
CA VAL A 509 3.81 16.08 9.16
C VAL A 509 2.63 16.39 10.10
N PRO A 510 2.05 15.39 10.79
CA PRO A 510 0.83 15.59 11.55
C PRO A 510 1.06 16.42 12.84
N ASP A 511 0.05 17.20 13.20
CA ASP A 511 -0.28 17.53 14.57
C ASP A 511 -1.59 16.81 14.91
N GLY A 512 -1.48 15.66 15.58
CA GLY A 512 -2.62 14.77 15.80
C GLY A 512 -3.75 15.39 16.62
N THR A 513 -3.42 16.30 17.55
CA THR A 513 -4.42 17.03 18.35
C THR A 513 -5.18 18.03 17.50
N GLU A 514 -4.50 18.78 16.65
CA GLU A 514 -5.14 19.73 15.74
C GLU A 514 -5.92 19.02 14.62
N LEU A 515 -5.44 17.88 14.13
CA LEU A 515 -6.18 17.03 13.20
C LEU A 515 -7.49 16.53 13.80
N LEU A 516 -7.45 16.05 15.05
CA LEU A 516 -8.65 15.61 15.77
C LEU A 516 -9.64 16.77 15.92
N ALA A 517 -9.17 17.96 16.29
CA ALA A 517 -10.02 19.15 16.42
C ALA A 517 -10.67 19.51 15.07
N SER A 518 -9.89 19.52 14.00
CA SER A 518 -10.38 19.80 12.65
C SER A 518 -11.45 18.78 12.18
N LEU A 519 -11.21 17.48 12.41
CA LEU A 519 -12.15 16.42 12.03
C LEU A 519 -13.46 16.45 12.84
N ARG A 520 -13.43 16.92 14.11
CA ARG A 520 -14.63 17.15 14.93
C ARG A 520 -15.48 18.29 14.40
N GLU A 521 -14.85 19.40 13.98
CA GLU A 521 -15.54 20.56 13.43
C GLU A 521 -16.23 20.27 12.08
N MET A 522 -15.64 19.36 11.28
CA MET A 522 -16.19 18.96 9.99
C MET A 522 -17.21 17.81 10.06
N ALA A 523 -17.41 17.22 11.23
CA ALA A 523 -18.40 16.15 11.39
C ALA A 523 -19.82 16.73 11.18
N PRO A 524 -20.69 16.08 10.41
CA PRO A 524 -22.09 16.49 10.32
C PRO A 524 -22.75 16.37 11.70
N HIS A 525 -23.50 17.40 12.08
CA HIS A 525 -24.27 17.48 13.34
C HIS A 525 -25.45 16.53 13.33
#